data_94b9aa16601a61d3113c29933577f7a1
#
_entry.id   94b9aa16601a61d3113c29933577f7a1
#
_cell.length_a   1.000
_cell.length_b   1.000
_cell.length_c   1.000
_cell.angle_alpha   90.00
_cell.angle_beta   90.00
_cell.angle_gamma   90.00
#
_symmetry.space_group_name_H-M   'P 1'
#
loop_
_entity.id
_entity.type
_entity.pdbx_description
1 polymer ?
#
loop_
_entity_poly.entity_id
_entity_poly.type
_entity_poly.pdbx_seq_one_letter_code
_entity_poly.pdbx_strand_id
1 'polypeptide(L)'
;MDILFEVMDNENDVTLTDSNGVVLRVSDSYENHFALKKEEIIGKSVWELEDMGIFKPSVTALVLERKENTTIMQKNRKGESVLTTGVPVFGKDGEITHVVSFNSIHIAGVTSLQNQYEQLNFIMQEYNQEINKLRIRAEREKKLIFKSKSMENISELISQIADTNASVLITGETGVGKSMIAKLI
;
A
#
# COMPACT_ATOMS: atom_id res chain seq x y z
N MET A 1 29.84 3.94 -23.99
CA MET A 1 28.45 3.57 -23.62
C MET A 1 28.31 2.07 -23.33
N ASP A 2 29.23 1.24 -23.85
CA ASP A 2 29.21 -0.23 -23.63
C ASP A 2 29.57 -0.65 -22.21
N ILE A 3 30.47 0.09 -21.54
CA ILE A 3 30.93 -0.24 -20.16
C ILE A 3 29.78 -0.21 -19.15
N LEU A 4 28.81 0.67 -19.31
CA LEU A 4 27.67 0.77 -18.38
C LEU A 4 26.78 -0.48 -18.44
N PHE A 5 26.56 -1.01 -19.63
CA PHE A 5 25.78 -2.22 -19.84
C PHE A 5 26.56 -3.47 -19.38
N GLU A 6 27.88 -3.52 -19.59
CA GLU A 6 28.73 -4.63 -19.11
C GLU A 6 28.85 -4.68 -17.59
N VAL A 7 28.94 -3.52 -16.92
CA VAL A 7 29.05 -3.45 -15.45
C VAL A 7 27.73 -3.74 -14.75
N MET A 8 26.58 -3.40 -15.37
CA MET A 8 25.26 -3.61 -14.79
C MET A 8 24.57 -4.91 -15.20
N ASP A 9 25.13 -5.65 -16.16
CA ASP A 9 24.52 -6.85 -16.77
C ASP A 9 24.34 -8.05 -15.82
N ASN A 10 24.96 -8.04 -14.64
CA ASN A 10 24.93 -9.21 -13.76
C ASN A 10 23.80 -9.23 -12.73
N GLU A 11 23.19 -8.08 -12.40
CA GLU A 11 22.19 -8.01 -11.33
C GLU A 11 20.96 -7.13 -11.63
N ASN A 12 21.01 -6.30 -12.68
CA ASN A 12 19.94 -5.36 -12.99
C ASN A 12 19.62 -5.36 -14.49
N ASP A 13 18.34 -5.41 -14.83
CA ASP A 13 17.90 -5.19 -16.21
C ASP A 13 17.96 -3.71 -16.54
N VAL A 14 18.71 -3.37 -17.57
CA VAL A 14 18.86 -1.99 -18.05
C VAL A 14 18.21 -1.84 -19.41
N THR A 15 17.44 -0.78 -19.57
CA THR A 15 16.82 -0.38 -20.83
C THR A 15 17.24 1.06 -21.18
N LEU A 16 17.68 1.28 -22.39
CA LEU A 16 17.96 2.58 -22.96
C LEU A 16 16.91 2.92 -24.02
N THR A 17 16.28 4.08 -23.89
CA THR A 17 15.33 4.61 -24.89
C THR A 17 15.78 5.97 -25.39
N ASP A 18 15.29 6.35 -26.58
CA ASP A 18 15.44 7.71 -27.08
C ASP A 18 14.42 8.68 -26.45
N SER A 19 14.44 9.93 -26.89
CA SER A 19 13.51 10.98 -26.44
C SER A 19 12.05 10.74 -26.86
N ASN A 20 11.81 9.85 -27.82
CA ASN A 20 10.47 9.45 -28.26
C ASN A 20 10.00 8.15 -27.57
N GLY A 21 10.73 7.69 -26.55
CA GLY A 21 10.40 6.46 -25.83
C GLY A 21 10.61 5.18 -26.63
N VAL A 22 11.36 5.23 -27.75
CA VAL A 22 11.70 4.04 -28.53
C VAL A 22 12.87 3.32 -27.87
N VAL A 23 12.74 2.01 -27.64
CA VAL A 23 13.78 1.20 -27.04
C VAL A 23 14.94 1.00 -28.02
N LEU A 24 16.10 1.51 -27.64
CA LEU A 24 17.35 1.41 -28.42
C LEU A 24 18.17 0.18 -28.03
N ARG A 25 18.20 -0.13 -26.75
CA ARG A 25 19.02 -1.23 -26.21
C ARG A 25 18.44 -1.76 -24.88
N VAL A 26 18.62 -3.04 -24.64
CA VAL A 26 18.34 -3.71 -23.36
C VAL A 26 19.55 -4.56 -22.95
N SER A 27 19.72 -4.82 -21.65
CA SER A 27 20.76 -5.70 -21.11
C SER A 27 20.54 -7.18 -21.50
N ASP A 28 21.57 -7.99 -21.40
CA ASP A 28 21.49 -9.42 -21.72
C ASP A 28 20.64 -10.19 -20.70
N SER A 29 20.64 -9.74 -19.44
CA SER A 29 19.81 -10.27 -18.37
C SER A 29 18.30 -10.16 -18.64
N TYR A 30 17.88 -9.21 -19.47
CA TYR A 30 16.47 -8.92 -19.75
C TYR A 30 15.70 -10.14 -20.29
N GLU A 31 16.33 -10.95 -21.15
CA GLU A 31 15.68 -12.16 -21.71
C GLU A 31 15.34 -13.18 -20.64
N ASN A 32 16.21 -13.32 -19.63
CA ASN A 32 16.02 -14.28 -18.55
C ASN A 32 14.89 -13.87 -17.60
N HIS A 33 14.75 -12.58 -17.32
CA HIS A 33 13.80 -12.07 -16.35
C HIS A 33 12.41 -11.82 -16.93
N PHE A 34 12.33 -11.33 -18.17
CA PHE A 34 11.05 -10.99 -18.80
C PHE A 34 10.53 -12.09 -19.74
N ALA A 35 11.33 -13.12 -20.02
CA ALA A 35 11.01 -14.19 -20.99
C ALA A 35 10.62 -13.64 -22.38
N LEU A 36 11.29 -12.58 -22.79
CA LEU A 36 11.10 -11.86 -24.05
C LEU A 36 12.44 -11.72 -24.76
N LYS A 37 12.47 -11.97 -26.06
CA LYS A 37 13.68 -11.78 -26.86
C LYS A 37 13.91 -10.28 -27.07
N LYS A 38 15.19 -9.89 -27.15
CA LYS A 38 15.56 -8.48 -27.38
C LYS A 38 14.96 -7.92 -28.66
N GLU A 39 14.86 -8.74 -29.71
CA GLU A 39 14.29 -8.37 -31.00
C GLU A 39 12.79 -8.05 -30.92
N GLU A 40 12.09 -8.51 -29.89
CA GLU A 40 10.66 -8.23 -29.66
C GLU A 40 10.44 -6.87 -29.01
N ILE A 41 11.48 -6.25 -28.47
CA ILE A 41 11.43 -5.03 -27.67
C ILE A 41 12.17 -3.88 -28.34
N ILE A 42 13.37 -4.13 -28.88
CA ILE A 42 14.18 -3.10 -29.53
C ILE A 42 13.43 -2.54 -30.75
N GLY A 43 13.40 -1.22 -30.85
CA GLY A 43 12.71 -0.49 -31.91
C GLY A 43 11.23 -0.24 -31.66
N LYS A 44 10.65 -0.79 -30.59
CA LYS A 44 9.27 -0.50 -30.17
C LYS A 44 9.21 0.66 -29.19
N SER A 45 8.08 1.36 -29.19
CA SER A 45 7.84 2.43 -28.22
C SER A 45 7.40 1.84 -26.89
N VAL A 46 7.73 2.53 -25.80
CA VAL A 46 7.34 2.09 -24.44
C VAL A 46 5.83 2.09 -24.23
N TRP A 47 5.09 2.93 -24.97
CA TRP A 47 3.61 2.93 -24.94
C TRP A 47 3.03 1.68 -25.60
N GLU A 48 3.61 1.27 -26.75
CA GLU A 48 3.24 0.01 -27.42
C GLU A 48 3.51 -1.19 -26.53
N LEU A 49 4.67 -1.22 -25.85
CA LEU A 49 5.04 -2.29 -24.92
C LEU A 49 4.12 -2.32 -23.67
N GLU A 50 3.66 -1.14 -23.21
CA GLU A 50 2.67 -1.03 -22.13
C GLU A 50 1.30 -1.59 -22.56
N ASP A 51 0.84 -1.25 -23.77
CA ASP A 51 -0.41 -1.76 -24.32
C ASP A 51 -0.36 -3.28 -24.55
N MET A 52 0.80 -3.82 -24.91
CA MET A 52 1.06 -5.25 -25.01
C MET A 52 1.14 -5.94 -23.64
N GLY A 53 1.07 -5.19 -22.52
CA GLY A 53 1.14 -5.72 -21.16
C GLY A 53 2.51 -6.26 -20.77
N ILE A 54 3.59 -5.81 -21.44
CA ILE A 54 4.96 -6.25 -21.14
C ILE A 54 5.42 -5.68 -19.82
N PHE A 55 5.08 -4.40 -19.57
CA PHE A 55 5.22 -3.73 -18.27
C PHE A 55 4.14 -2.65 -18.12
N LYS A 56 3.62 -2.46 -16.90
CA LYS A 56 2.59 -1.47 -16.63
C LYS A 56 2.66 -0.99 -15.17
N PRO A 57 2.67 0.35 -14.93
CA PRO A 57 2.85 1.45 -15.89
C PRO A 57 4.29 1.53 -16.42
N SER A 58 4.53 2.24 -17.54
CA SER A 58 5.88 2.46 -18.07
C SER A 58 6.61 3.57 -17.29
N VAL A 59 7.73 3.24 -16.64
CA VAL A 59 8.57 4.24 -15.95
C VAL A 59 9.14 5.26 -16.95
N THR A 60 9.54 4.79 -18.12
CA THR A 60 10.09 5.67 -19.19
C THR A 60 9.06 6.69 -19.67
N ALA A 61 7.81 6.28 -19.86
CA ALA A 61 6.72 7.21 -20.22
C ALA A 61 6.55 8.30 -19.16
N LEU A 62 6.57 7.91 -17.87
CA LEU A 62 6.48 8.86 -16.76
C LEU A 62 7.69 9.81 -16.68
N VAL A 63 8.90 9.31 -16.94
CA VAL A 63 10.12 10.17 -16.99
C VAL A 63 10.03 11.19 -18.11
N LEU A 64 9.58 10.78 -19.30
CA LEU A 64 9.41 11.68 -20.43
C LEU A 64 8.35 12.77 -20.16
N GLU A 65 7.29 12.42 -19.44
CA GLU A 65 6.24 13.35 -19.04
C GLU A 65 6.72 14.35 -17.97
N ARG A 66 7.40 13.85 -16.92
CA ARG A 66 7.77 14.63 -15.72
C ARG A 66 9.12 15.33 -15.84
N LYS A 67 9.97 14.87 -16.73
CA LYS A 67 11.36 15.32 -16.94
C LYS A 67 12.22 15.21 -15.68
N GLU A 68 11.94 14.23 -14.83
CA GLU A 68 12.65 13.98 -13.56
C GLU A 68 12.92 12.49 -13.33
N ASN A 69 13.85 12.19 -12.41
CA ASN A 69 14.06 10.81 -11.95
C ASN A 69 12.78 10.26 -11.35
N THR A 70 12.34 9.12 -11.84
CA THR A 70 11.08 8.50 -11.41
C THR A 70 11.32 7.06 -11.00
N THR A 71 10.86 6.69 -9.80
CA THR A 71 10.88 5.30 -9.32
C THR A 71 9.45 4.84 -9.06
N ILE A 72 9.10 3.71 -9.65
CA ILE A 72 7.75 3.14 -9.55
C ILE A 72 7.81 1.63 -9.39
N MET A 73 6.71 1.08 -8.93
CA MET A 73 6.46 -0.35 -9.00
C MET A 73 5.77 -0.67 -10.32
N GLN A 74 6.41 -1.46 -11.18
CA GLN A 74 5.83 -1.97 -12.42
C GLN A 74 5.40 -3.42 -12.26
N LYS A 75 4.39 -3.83 -13.01
CA LYS A 75 4.11 -5.27 -13.21
C LYS A 75 4.71 -5.71 -14.53
N ASN A 76 5.44 -6.81 -14.51
CA ASN A 76 5.92 -7.46 -15.72
C ASN A 76 4.83 -8.36 -16.33
N ARG A 77 5.08 -8.92 -17.51
CA ARG A 77 4.14 -9.82 -18.21
C ARG A 77 3.74 -11.05 -17.39
N LYS A 78 4.56 -11.49 -16.43
CA LYS A 78 4.26 -12.60 -15.51
C LYS A 78 3.37 -12.17 -14.34
N GLY A 79 3.06 -10.88 -14.21
CA GLY A 79 2.29 -10.31 -13.10
C GLY A 79 3.15 -10.02 -11.85
N GLU A 80 4.45 -10.20 -11.92
CA GLU A 80 5.37 -9.92 -10.82
C GLU A 80 5.60 -8.41 -10.70
N SER A 81 5.68 -7.94 -9.47
CA SER A 81 5.98 -6.54 -9.18
C SER A 81 7.48 -6.30 -9.14
N VAL A 82 7.94 -5.35 -9.94
CA VAL A 82 9.37 -5.00 -10.09
C VAL A 82 9.54 -3.52 -9.78
N LEU A 83 10.49 -3.18 -8.89
CA LEU A 83 10.85 -1.79 -8.63
C LEU A 83 11.72 -1.28 -9.77
N THR A 84 11.24 -0.29 -10.51
CA THR A 84 11.93 0.26 -11.66
C THR A 84 12.21 1.73 -11.47
N THR A 85 13.44 2.14 -11.73
CA THR A 85 13.86 3.54 -11.71
C THR A 85 14.21 3.99 -13.12
N GLY A 86 13.65 5.10 -13.55
CA GLY A 86 13.97 5.77 -14.80
C GLY A 86 14.71 7.08 -14.53
N VAL A 87 15.75 7.34 -15.31
CA VAL A 87 16.62 8.52 -15.21
C VAL A 87 16.71 9.19 -16.57
N PRO A 88 16.29 10.47 -16.70
CA PRO A 88 16.45 11.21 -17.95
C PRO A 88 17.91 11.62 -18.17
N VAL A 89 18.35 11.53 -19.41
CA VAL A 89 19.63 12.05 -19.89
C VAL A 89 19.35 13.30 -20.70
N PHE A 90 19.85 14.44 -20.21
CA PHE A 90 19.63 15.73 -20.87
C PHE A 90 20.75 16.06 -21.86
N GLY A 91 20.38 16.64 -22.98
CA GLY A 91 21.30 17.25 -23.92
C GLY A 91 21.81 18.61 -23.44
N LYS A 92 22.70 19.22 -24.22
CA LYS A 92 23.25 20.56 -23.94
C LYS A 92 22.19 21.68 -23.99
N ASP A 93 21.10 21.43 -24.65
CA ASP A 93 19.92 22.30 -24.81
C ASP A 93 18.92 22.17 -23.64
N GLY A 94 19.17 21.25 -22.70
CA GLY A 94 18.28 20.99 -21.57
C GLY A 94 17.09 20.09 -21.89
N GLU A 95 16.98 19.58 -23.13
CA GLU A 95 15.94 18.62 -23.50
C GLU A 95 16.41 17.18 -23.27
N ILE A 96 15.46 16.27 -23.01
CA ILE A 96 15.77 14.84 -22.82
C ILE A 96 16.21 14.26 -24.16
N THR A 97 17.38 13.66 -24.19
CA THR A 97 17.90 12.93 -25.36
C THR A 97 17.66 11.43 -25.25
N HIS A 98 17.77 10.90 -24.04
CA HIS A 98 17.57 9.49 -23.75
C HIS A 98 16.96 9.31 -22.35
N VAL A 99 16.38 8.14 -22.11
CA VAL A 99 16.03 7.69 -20.75
C VAL A 99 16.72 6.36 -20.51
N VAL A 100 17.38 6.26 -19.36
CA VAL A 100 17.92 4.98 -18.85
C VAL A 100 16.99 4.49 -17.77
N SER A 101 16.41 3.32 -17.93
CA SER A 101 15.65 2.66 -16.88
C SER A 101 16.34 1.37 -16.43
N PHE A 102 16.30 1.09 -15.14
CA PHE A 102 16.86 -0.10 -14.56
C PHE A 102 15.92 -0.69 -13.51
N ASN A 103 15.85 -2.00 -13.51
CA ASN A 103 15.03 -2.78 -12.61
C ASN A 103 15.89 -3.33 -11.48
N SER A 104 15.45 -3.16 -10.24
CA SER A 104 16.05 -3.83 -9.09
C SER A 104 15.33 -5.17 -8.86
N ILE A 105 16.02 -6.28 -9.11
CA ILE A 105 15.41 -7.63 -9.15
C ILE A 105 15.11 -8.20 -7.74
N HIS A 106 15.65 -7.64 -6.68
CA HIS A 106 15.46 -8.17 -5.32
C HIS A 106 14.21 -7.63 -4.60
N ILE A 107 13.02 -7.86 -5.18
CA ILE A 107 11.75 -7.46 -4.55
C ILE A 107 11.11 -8.57 -3.71
N ALA A 108 11.65 -9.76 -3.66
CA ALA A 108 11.17 -10.73 -2.66
C ALA A 108 11.19 -10.16 -1.23
N GLY A 109 12.20 -9.34 -0.91
CA GLY A 109 12.26 -8.60 0.36
C GLY A 109 11.25 -7.45 0.47
N VAL A 110 11.00 -6.69 -0.59
CA VAL A 110 10.06 -5.55 -0.56
C VAL A 110 8.62 -6.04 -0.52
N THR A 111 8.27 -7.09 -1.27
CA THR A 111 6.93 -7.70 -1.20
C THR A 111 6.68 -8.30 0.18
N SER A 112 7.70 -8.93 0.78
CA SER A 112 7.64 -9.42 2.17
C SER A 112 7.43 -8.30 3.17
N LEU A 113 8.15 -7.18 3.06
CA LEU A 113 8.01 -6.00 3.92
C LEU A 113 6.64 -5.33 3.73
N GLN A 114 6.15 -5.25 2.50
CA GLN A 114 4.83 -4.70 2.20
C GLN A 114 3.71 -5.56 2.80
N ASN A 115 3.79 -6.88 2.67
CA ASN A 115 2.86 -7.81 3.30
C ASN A 115 2.91 -7.73 4.84
N GLN A 116 4.11 -7.61 5.42
CA GLN A 116 4.28 -7.40 6.86
C GLN A 116 3.67 -6.07 7.32
N TYR A 117 3.86 -5.00 6.55
CA TYR A 117 3.27 -3.69 6.85
C TYR A 117 1.74 -3.72 6.77
N GLU A 118 1.15 -4.39 5.77
CA GLU A 118 -0.29 -4.56 5.66
C GLU A 118 -0.86 -5.39 6.83
N GLN A 119 -0.19 -6.47 7.20
CA GLN A 119 -0.56 -7.27 8.38
C GLN A 119 -0.47 -6.44 9.67
N LEU A 120 0.58 -5.63 9.83
CA LEU A 120 0.74 -4.77 11.00
C LEU A 120 -0.39 -3.72 11.07
N ASN A 121 -0.74 -3.10 9.94
CA ASN A 121 -1.84 -2.14 9.87
C ASN A 121 -3.20 -2.78 10.21
N PHE A 122 -3.45 -4.00 9.73
CA PHE A 122 -4.65 -4.75 10.07
C PHE A 122 -4.75 -5.01 11.58
N ILE A 123 -3.68 -5.51 12.18
CA ILE A 123 -3.58 -5.75 13.62
C ILE A 123 -3.79 -4.45 14.42
N MET A 124 -3.15 -3.34 14.00
CA MET A 124 -3.34 -2.04 14.64
C MET A 124 -4.78 -1.54 14.56
N GLN A 125 -5.49 -1.78 13.47
CA GLN A 125 -6.91 -1.42 13.35
C GLN A 125 -7.78 -2.23 14.32
N GLU A 126 -7.54 -3.53 14.48
CA GLU A 126 -8.26 -4.37 15.46
C GLU A 126 -8.01 -3.89 16.90
N TYR A 127 -6.75 -3.63 17.27
CA TYR A 127 -6.44 -3.08 18.60
C TYR A 127 -7.09 -1.72 18.86
N ASN A 128 -7.11 -0.83 17.88
CA ASN A 128 -7.77 0.49 18.02
C ASN A 128 -9.29 0.34 18.24
N GLN A 129 -9.94 -0.59 17.55
CA GLN A 129 -11.34 -0.88 17.78
C GLN A 129 -11.61 -1.41 19.20
N GLU A 130 -10.75 -2.31 19.68
CA GLU A 130 -10.84 -2.87 21.03
C GLU A 130 -10.62 -1.80 22.11
N ILE A 131 -9.60 -0.96 21.94
CA ILE A 131 -9.33 0.19 22.82
C ILE A 131 -10.53 1.13 22.87
N ASN A 132 -11.16 1.43 21.74
CA ASN A 132 -12.34 2.29 21.70
C ASN A 132 -13.54 1.67 22.43
N LYS A 133 -13.77 0.35 22.29
CA LYS A 133 -14.80 -0.35 23.05
C LYS A 133 -14.54 -0.29 24.56
N LEU A 134 -13.29 -0.51 24.98
CA LEU A 134 -12.90 -0.41 26.37
C LEU A 134 -13.05 1.02 26.95
N ARG A 135 -12.70 2.04 26.15
CA ARG A 135 -12.90 3.47 26.54
C ARG A 135 -14.37 3.79 26.74
N ILE A 136 -15.23 3.38 25.82
CA ILE A 136 -16.68 3.59 25.93
C ILE A 136 -17.23 2.90 27.19
N ARG A 137 -16.78 1.67 27.48
CA ARG A 137 -17.17 0.97 28.72
C ARG A 137 -16.71 1.72 29.97
N ALA A 138 -15.44 2.12 30.02
CA ALA A 138 -14.89 2.87 31.17
C ALA A 138 -15.56 4.25 31.36
N GLU A 139 -15.99 4.93 30.28
CA GLU A 139 -16.75 6.17 30.39
C GLU A 139 -18.18 5.95 30.90
N ARG A 140 -18.82 4.84 30.51
CA ARG A 140 -20.12 4.46 31.06
C ARG A 140 -20.02 4.18 32.57
N GLU A 141 -19.00 3.47 33.02
CA GLU A 141 -18.74 3.19 34.43
C GLU A 141 -18.44 4.45 35.26
N LYS A 142 -17.69 5.41 34.69
CA LYS A 142 -17.39 6.69 35.37
C LYS A 142 -18.60 7.62 35.54
N LYS A 143 -19.64 7.48 34.75
CA LYS A 143 -20.87 8.33 34.84
C LYS A 143 -21.76 7.95 36.02
N LEU A 144 -21.55 6.81 36.64
CA LEU A 144 -22.36 6.34 37.75
C LEU A 144 -21.49 6.19 39.02
N ILE A 145 -21.60 7.16 39.91
CA ILE A 145 -21.01 7.04 41.26
C ILE A 145 -21.99 6.25 42.13
N PHE A 146 -21.82 4.94 42.18
CA PHE A 146 -22.61 4.10 43.05
C PHE A 146 -22.01 4.09 44.45
N LYS A 147 -22.81 4.53 45.44
CA LYS A 147 -22.43 4.48 46.86
C LYS A 147 -23.04 3.30 47.64
N SER A 148 -23.85 2.49 46.97
CA SER A 148 -24.50 1.34 47.62
C SER A 148 -24.25 0.06 46.82
N LYS A 149 -24.12 -1.06 47.55
CA LYS A 149 -23.90 -2.40 46.98
C LYS A 149 -25.05 -2.83 46.06
N SER A 150 -26.27 -2.34 46.30
CA SER A 150 -27.43 -2.60 45.44
C SER A 150 -27.28 -1.93 44.06
N MET A 151 -26.71 -0.73 44.01
CA MET A 151 -26.47 -0.01 42.75
C MET A 151 -25.27 -0.58 41.99
N GLU A 152 -24.27 -1.12 42.65
CA GLU A 152 -23.18 -1.87 42.02
C GLU A 152 -23.72 -3.10 41.26
N ASN A 153 -24.58 -3.90 41.90
CA ASN A 153 -25.21 -5.06 41.27
C ASN A 153 -26.06 -4.67 40.04
N ILE A 154 -26.78 -3.52 40.12
CA ILE A 154 -27.56 -2.99 38.98
C ILE A 154 -26.62 -2.58 37.84
N SER A 155 -25.46 -1.98 38.13
CA SER A 155 -24.46 -1.61 37.14
C SER A 155 -23.89 -2.82 36.41
N GLU A 156 -23.57 -3.89 37.12
CA GLU A 156 -23.12 -5.15 36.53
C GLU A 156 -24.18 -5.74 35.60
N LEU A 157 -25.44 -5.75 36.04
CA LEU A 157 -26.56 -6.22 35.23
C LEU A 157 -26.74 -5.40 33.96
N ILE A 158 -26.67 -4.07 34.08
CA ILE A 158 -26.72 -3.14 32.88
C ILE A 158 -25.62 -3.48 31.91
N SER A 159 -24.39 -3.67 32.38
CA SER A 159 -23.24 -4.00 31.52
C SER A 159 -23.43 -5.32 30.77
N GLN A 160 -24.12 -6.31 31.37
CA GLN A 160 -24.41 -7.57 30.70
C GLN A 160 -25.50 -7.50 29.64
N ILE A 161 -26.50 -6.62 29.81
CA ILE A 161 -27.65 -6.56 28.92
C ILE A 161 -27.52 -5.45 27.85
N ALA A 162 -26.65 -4.44 28.05
CA ALA A 162 -26.50 -3.29 27.13
C ALA A 162 -26.07 -3.68 25.71
N ASP A 163 -25.39 -4.82 25.55
CA ASP A 163 -24.94 -5.32 24.25
C ASP A 163 -25.94 -6.36 23.65
N THR A 164 -27.14 -6.49 24.25
CA THR A 164 -28.16 -7.44 23.78
C THR A 164 -29.39 -6.72 23.23
N ASN A 165 -30.20 -7.38 22.40
CA ASN A 165 -31.48 -6.85 21.91
C ASN A 165 -32.64 -7.18 22.87
N ALA A 166 -32.38 -7.30 24.17
CA ALA A 166 -33.41 -7.65 25.15
C ALA A 166 -34.25 -6.43 25.53
N SER A 167 -35.55 -6.61 25.72
CA SER A 167 -36.43 -5.57 26.28
C SER A 167 -36.29 -5.54 27.79
N VAL A 168 -36.00 -4.37 28.36
CA VAL A 168 -35.75 -4.19 29.78
C VAL A 168 -36.85 -3.33 30.40
N LEU A 169 -37.47 -3.79 31.48
CA LEU A 169 -38.40 -3.03 32.30
C LEU A 169 -37.73 -2.56 33.59
N ILE A 170 -37.69 -1.22 33.78
CA ILE A 170 -37.11 -0.62 34.99
C ILE A 170 -38.26 -0.13 35.91
N THR A 171 -38.39 -0.69 37.09
CA THR A 171 -39.41 -0.35 38.08
C THR A 171 -38.80 0.28 39.31
N GLY A 172 -39.56 1.09 40.04
CA GLY A 172 -39.14 1.76 41.29
C GLY A 172 -39.90 3.07 41.55
N GLU A 173 -39.66 3.65 42.72
CA GLU A 173 -40.30 4.91 43.14
C GLU A 173 -39.92 6.12 42.30
N THR A 174 -40.72 7.19 42.33
CA THR A 174 -40.37 8.44 41.57
C THR A 174 -39.11 9.06 42.19
N GLY A 175 -38.19 9.52 41.34
CA GLY A 175 -36.95 10.19 41.75
C GLY A 175 -35.74 9.27 42.02
N VAL A 176 -35.89 7.93 42.00
CA VAL A 176 -34.77 6.96 42.27
C VAL A 176 -33.75 6.80 41.16
N GLY A 177 -33.87 7.59 40.05
CA GLY A 177 -32.86 7.56 38.98
C GLY A 177 -33.15 6.59 37.83
N LYS A 178 -34.40 6.08 37.69
CA LYS A 178 -34.78 5.18 36.56
C LYS A 178 -34.41 5.69 35.17
N SER A 179 -34.67 6.97 34.90
CA SER A 179 -34.35 7.61 33.63
C SER A 179 -32.84 7.71 33.38
N MET A 180 -32.02 7.76 34.42
CA MET A 180 -30.56 7.75 34.33
C MET A 180 -30.06 6.35 33.99
N ILE A 181 -30.63 5.33 34.61
CA ILE A 181 -30.35 3.93 34.31
C ILE A 181 -30.76 3.56 32.90
N ALA A 182 -31.95 3.98 32.45
CA ALA A 182 -32.41 3.71 31.07
C ALA A 182 -31.56 4.35 29.97
N LYS A 183 -30.77 5.38 30.27
CA LYS A 183 -29.81 5.99 29.31
C LYS A 183 -28.48 5.25 29.23
N LEU A 184 -28.26 4.27 30.10
CA LEU A 184 -27.03 3.48 30.18
C LEU A 184 -27.17 2.11 29.52
N ILE A 185 -28.40 1.70 29.25
CA ILE A 185 -28.76 0.54 28.43
C ILE A 185 -28.85 0.95 26.98
#